data_581a7791e1c26db78793a46ac5649aa0
#
_entry.id   581a7791e1c26db78793a46ac5649aa0
#
_cell.length_a   1.000
_cell.length_b   1.000
_cell.length_c   1.000
_cell.angle_alpha   90.00
_cell.angle_beta   90.00
_cell.angle_gamma   90.00
#
_symmetry.space_group_name_H-M   'P 1'
#
loop_
_entity.id
_entity.type
_entity.pdbx_description
1 polymer ?
#
loop_
_entity_poly.entity_id
_entity_poly.type
_entity_poly.pdbx_seq_one_letter_code
_entity_poly.pdbx_strand_id
1 'polypeptide(L)'
;MKVQVINKSKHPLPKYETEQSAGMDIRANLNEPIVLKPLQRCLVPTGLYIALPKGFEAQIRPRSGLAIKKGIGVLNSPGTIDADYRGEICIILVNLSSEDFVVEDGERVAQMVIARHEQAEWQEVEVLDETERGDGGFGHTGKK
;
A
#
# COMPACT_ATOMS: atom_id res chain seq x y z
N MET A 1 13.22 -14.69 -4.81
CA MET A 1 13.22 -14.42 -3.34
C MET A 1 12.08 -15.21 -2.71
N LYS A 2 12.28 -15.82 -1.54
CA LYS A 2 11.22 -16.51 -0.79
C LYS A 2 10.77 -15.61 0.36
N VAL A 3 9.45 -15.45 0.54
CA VAL A 3 8.83 -14.73 1.66
C VAL A 3 8.00 -15.74 2.45
N GLN A 4 8.22 -15.79 3.76
CA GLN A 4 7.39 -16.63 4.63
C GLN A 4 6.03 -15.94 4.81
N VAL A 5 4.96 -16.72 4.77
CA VAL A 5 3.59 -16.22 4.90
C VAL A 5 2.76 -17.17 5.74
N ILE A 6 1.92 -16.59 6.61
CA ILE A 6 0.81 -17.29 7.26
C ILE A 6 -0.47 -16.74 6.64
N ASN A 7 -1.30 -17.63 6.10
CA ASN A 7 -2.61 -17.29 5.59
C ASN A 7 -3.69 -17.83 6.52
N LYS A 8 -4.34 -16.93 7.25
CA LYS A 8 -5.52 -17.23 8.10
C LYS A 8 -6.83 -16.82 7.43
N SER A 9 -6.76 -16.35 6.18
CA SER A 9 -7.95 -15.97 5.43
C SER A 9 -8.66 -17.18 4.82
N LYS A 10 -9.89 -16.94 4.36
CA LYS A 10 -10.68 -17.91 3.57
C LYS A 10 -10.26 -17.93 2.09
N HIS A 11 -9.31 -17.08 1.70
CA HIS A 11 -8.96 -16.82 0.30
C HIS A 11 -7.58 -17.38 -0.05
N PRO A 12 -7.31 -17.60 -1.36
CA PRO A 12 -5.98 -18.03 -1.80
C PRO A 12 -4.93 -16.93 -1.54
N LEU A 13 -3.67 -17.34 -1.46
CA LEU A 13 -2.55 -16.41 -1.38
C LEU A 13 -2.55 -15.45 -2.57
N PRO A 14 -2.11 -14.20 -2.36
CA PRO A 14 -1.86 -13.26 -3.44
C PRO A 14 -0.90 -13.84 -4.47
N LYS A 15 -1.14 -13.55 -5.73
CA LYS A 15 -0.27 -13.96 -6.84
C LYS A 15 -0.06 -12.82 -7.82
N TYR A 16 1.03 -12.90 -8.57
CA TYR A 16 1.24 -12.06 -9.75
C TYR A 16 0.35 -12.55 -10.87
N GLU A 17 -0.46 -11.68 -11.45
CA GLU A 17 -1.39 -12.06 -12.52
C GLU A 17 -0.68 -12.28 -13.86
N THR A 18 0.47 -11.61 -14.08
CA THR A 18 1.33 -11.79 -15.24
C THR A 18 2.79 -11.91 -14.80
N GLU A 19 3.63 -12.47 -15.66
CA GLU A 19 5.07 -12.67 -15.38
C GLU A 19 5.81 -11.37 -15.03
N GLN A 20 5.38 -10.24 -15.58
CA GLN A 20 6.01 -8.93 -15.37
C GLN A 20 5.23 -8.04 -14.41
N SER A 21 4.21 -8.55 -13.73
CA SER A 21 3.49 -7.79 -12.71
C SER A 21 4.41 -7.45 -11.54
N ALA A 22 4.42 -6.20 -11.08
CA ALA A 22 5.13 -5.78 -9.88
C ALA A 22 4.28 -5.94 -8.61
N GLY A 23 2.95 -5.90 -8.74
CA GLY A 23 2.00 -5.97 -7.63
C GLY A 23 1.16 -7.25 -7.64
N MET A 24 0.77 -7.67 -6.46
CA MET A 24 -0.18 -8.75 -6.21
C MET A 24 -1.44 -8.18 -5.58
N ASP A 25 -2.61 -8.52 -6.10
CA ASP A 25 -3.88 -8.07 -5.52
C ASP A 25 -4.11 -8.69 -4.13
N ILE A 26 -4.54 -7.87 -3.18
CA ILE A 26 -4.86 -8.24 -1.81
C ILE A 26 -6.37 -8.24 -1.63
N ARG A 27 -6.89 -9.31 -1.03
CA ARG A 27 -8.32 -9.49 -0.78
C ARG A 27 -8.70 -9.12 0.64
N ALA A 28 -9.88 -8.55 0.78
CA ALA A 28 -10.56 -8.41 2.06
C ALA A 28 -10.92 -9.80 2.62
N ASN A 29 -10.71 -10.01 3.92
CA ASN A 29 -11.12 -11.20 4.65
C ASN A 29 -12.11 -10.78 5.73
N LEU A 30 -13.39 -10.82 5.40
CA LEU A 30 -14.48 -10.28 6.21
C LEU A 30 -15.47 -11.38 6.61
N ASN A 31 -16.07 -11.23 7.78
CA ASN A 31 -17.24 -12.04 8.16
C ASN A 31 -18.54 -11.40 7.68
N GLU A 32 -18.57 -10.07 7.62
CA GLU A 32 -19.70 -9.27 7.14
C GLU A 32 -19.18 -8.14 6.26
N PRO A 33 -19.96 -7.68 5.26
CA PRO A 33 -19.60 -6.54 4.42
C PRO A 33 -19.38 -5.26 5.24
N ILE A 34 -18.47 -4.41 4.80
CA ILE A 34 -18.23 -3.09 5.39
C ILE A 34 -18.83 -2.03 4.48
N VAL A 35 -19.75 -1.23 5.00
CA VAL A 35 -20.26 -0.04 4.29
C VAL A 35 -19.35 1.14 4.61
N LEU A 36 -18.65 1.64 3.60
CA LEU A 36 -17.76 2.78 3.69
C LEU A 36 -18.42 4.01 3.06
N LYS A 37 -18.94 4.89 3.90
CA LYS A 37 -19.61 6.12 3.47
C LYS A 37 -18.62 7.14 2.90
N PRO A 38 -19.08 8.14 2.13
CA PRO A 38 -18.25 9.24 1.63
C PRO A 38 -17.39 9.88 2.73
N LEU A 39 -16.11 10.11 2.43
CA LEU A 39 -15.08 10.68 3.31
C LEU A 39 -14.74 9.85 4.56
N GLN A 40 -15.31 8.67 4.70
CA GLN A 40 -14.95 7.75 5.77
C GLN A 40 -13.76 6.87 5.38
N ARG A 41 -13.09 6.34 6.41
CA ARG A 41 -12.04 5.33 6.30
C ARG A 41 -12.40 4.11 7.13
N CYS A 42 -11.91 2.96 6.72
CA CYS A 42 -12.04 1.72 7.50
C CYS A 42 -10.74 0.90 7.45
N LEU A 43 -10.56 0.06 8.44
CA LEU A 43 -9.51 -0.94 8.47
C LEU A 43 -10.08 -2.26 7.93
N VAL A 44 -9.50 -2.76 6.82
CA VAL A 44 -9.92 -4.01 6.19
C VAL A 44 -8.89 -5.10 6.50
N PRO A 45 -9.24 -6.12 7.27
CA PRO A 45 -8.37 -7.26 7.54
C PRO A 45 -8.17 -8.11 6.28
N THR A 46 -7.00 -8.74 6.16
CA THR A 46 -6.65 -9.62 5.04
C THR A 46 -6.40 -11.07 5.45
N GLY A 47 -6.22 -11.34 6.73
CA GLY A 47 -5.81 -12.63 7.26
C GLY A 47 -4.38 -13.03 6.92
N LEU A 48 -3.58 -12.12 6.36
CA LEU A 48 -2.21 -12.38 5.92
C LEU A 48 -1.18 -11.83 6.91
N TYR A 49 -0.16 -12.64 7.18
CA TYR A 49 1.00 -12.29 8.00
C TYR A 49 2.24 -12.70 7.22
N ILE A 50 3.22 -11.80 7.09
CA ILE A 50 4.44 -12.07 6.31
C ILE A 50 5.70 -11.79 7.12
N ALA A 51 6.79 -12.45 6.73
CA ALA A 51 8.14 -12.15 7.19
C ALA A 51 9.04 -11.91 5.98
N LEU A 52 9.41 -10.66 5.78
CA LEU A 52 10.28 -10.25 4.68
C LEU A 52 11.75 -10.45 5.05
N PRO A 53 12.62 -10.75 4.09
CA PRO A 53 14.06 -10.68 4.31
C PRO A 53 14.51 -9.26 4.66
N LYS A 54 15.59 -9.12 5.43
CA LYS A 54 16.22 -7.83 5.73
C LYS A 54 16.56 -7.07 4.44
N GLY A 55 16.31 -5.75 4.42
CA GLY A 55 16.52 -4.89 3.26
C GLY A 55 15.37 -4.89 2.27
N PHE A 56 14.21 -5.45 2.65
CA PHE A 56 12.98 -5.41 1.86
C PHE A 56 11.82 -4.88 2.69
N GLU A 57 10.90 -4.23 2.01
CA GLU A 57 9.60 -3.79 2.52
C GLU A 57 8.48 -4.35 1.64
N ALA A 58 7.26 -4.41 2.15
CA ALA A 58 6.08 -4.51 1.33
C ALA A 58 5.34 -3.19 1.33
N GLN A 59 4.93 -2.72 0.14
CA GLN A 59 4.16 -1.50 -0.03
C GLN A 59 2.72 -1.85 -0.38
N ILE A 60 1.78 -1.29 0.37
CA ILE A 60 0.36 -1.39 0.06
C ILE A 60 -0.05 -0.17 -0.74
N ARG A 61 -0.56 -0.41 -1.93
CA ARG A 61 -0.94 0.61 -2.91
C ARG A 61 -2.40 0.44 -3.33
N PRO A 62 -3.09 1.53 -3.74
CA PRO A 62 -4.44 1.42 -4.30
C PRO A 62 -4.45 0.63 -5.60
N ARG A 63 -5.62 0.09 -5.94
CA ARG A 63 -5.89 -0.45 -7.27
C ARG A 63 -6.45 0.66 -8.16
N SER A 64 -5.86 0.82 -9.34
CA SER A 64 -6.26 1.86 -10.30
C SER A 64 -7.74 1.79 -10.68
N GLY A 65 -8.29 0.58 -10.84
CA GLY A 65 -9.69 0.37 -11.17
C GLY A 65 -10.66 0.84 -10.07
N LEU A 66 -10.34 0.60 -8.79
CA LEU A 66 -11.14 1.10 -7.67
C LEU A 66 -11.00 2.62 -7.54
N ALA A 67 -9.78 3.15 -7.72
CA ALA A 67 -9.53 4.58 -7.64
C ALA A 67 -10.35 5.36 -8.68
N ILE A 68 -10.26 5.00 -9.97
CA ILE A 68 -10.92 5.76 -11.04
C ILE A 68 -12.43 5.51 -11.09
N LYS A 69 -12.91 4.29 -10.84
CA LYS A 69 -14.34 3.95 -11.03
C LYS A 69 -15.17 4.18 -9.77
N LYS A 70 -14.55 4.11 -8.58
CA LYS A 70 -15.27 4.13 -7.31
C LYS A 70 -14.75 5.20 -6.34
N GLY A 71 -13.67 5.89 -6.65
CA GLY A 71 -13.06 6.87 -5.76
C GLY A 71 -12.49 6.26 -4.47
N ILE A 72 -12.19 4.95 -4.48
CA ILE A 72 -11.64 4.25 -3.32
C ILE A 72 -10.13 4.18 -3.41
N GLY A 73 -9.47 4.59 -2.35
CA GLY A 73 -8.03 4.60 -2.22
C GLY A 73 -7.54 3.97 -0.91
N VAL A 74 -6.23 3.84 -0.81
CA VAL A 74 -5.54 3.49 0.43
C VAL A 74 -5.06 4.79 1.06
N LEU A 75 -5.58 5.12 2.25
CA LEU A 75 -5.39 6.44 2.86
C LEU A 75 -3.92 6.77 3.12
N ASN A 76 -3.14 5.80 3.60
CA ASN A 76 -1.72 5.93 3.89
C ASN A 76 -0.81 5.47 2.74
N SER A 77 -1.28 5.58 1.49
CA SER A 77 -0.54 5.09 0.32
C SER A 77 0.73 5.90 0.04
N PRO A 78 1.88 5.20 -0.21
CA PRO A 78 2.07 3.75 -0.05
C PRO A 78 2.14 3.34 1.43
N GLY A 79 1.33 2.37 1.84
CA GLY A 79 1.41 1.80 3.18
C GLY A 79 2.68 0.96 3.32
N THR A 80 3.46 1.16 4.36
CA THR A 80 4.73 0.47 4.59
C THR A 80 4.54 -0.73 5.52
N ILE A 81 5.01 -1.89 5.10
CA ILE A 81 5.13 -3.11 5.91
C ILE A 81 6.61 -3.42 6.07
N ASP A 82 7.13 -3.21 7.26
CA ASP A 82 8.54 -3.44 7.58
C ASP A 82 8.90 -4.93 7.61
N ALA A 83 10.17 -5.25 7.39
CA ALA A 83 10.65 -6.63 7.36
C ALA A 83 10.46 -7.37 8.68
N ASP A 84 10.48 -6.66 9.80
CA ASP A 84 10.32 -7.19 11.16
C ASP A 84 8.89 -7.09 11.70
N TYR A 85 7.94 -6.54 10.94
CA TYR A 85 6.53 -6.57 11.30
C TYR A 85 5.98 -8.00 11.25
N ARG A 86 5.26 -8.41 12.29
CA ARG A 86 4.68 -9.77 12.43
C ARG A 86 3.17 -9.74 12.65
N GLY A 87 2.57 -8.56 12.64
CA GLY A 87 1.12 -8.42 12.75
C GLY A 87 0.39 -8.77 11.45
N GLU A 88 -0.94 -8.77 11.52
CA GLU A 88 -1.79 -8.91 10.36
C GLU A 88 -1.63 -7.72 9.42
N ILE A 89 -1.54 -7.99 8.13
CA ILE A 89 -1.62 -6.95 7.10
C ILE A 89 -3.07 -6.50 7.02
N CYS A 90 -3.33 -5.25 7.37
CA CYS A 90 -4.63 -4.61 7.22
C CYS A 90 -4.54 -3.43 6.27
N ILE A 91 -5.61 -3.21 5.51
CA ILE A 91 -5.67 -2.14 4.51
C ILE A 91 -6.53 -0.99 5.04
N ILE A 92 -6.00 0.23 5.05
CA ILE A 92 -6.74 1.43 5.43
C ILE A 92 -7.38 2.00 4.17
N LEU A 93 -8.64 1.66 3.91
CA LEU A 93 -9.40 2.22 2.79
C LEU A 93 -10.01 3.57 3.15
N VAL A 94 -10.09 4.44 2.15
CA VAL A 94 -10.81 5.72 2.21
C VAL A 94 -11.73 5.84 1.00
N ASN A 95 -12.95 6.35 1.22
CA ASN A 95 -13.91 6.65 0.17
C ASN A 95 -13.90 8.15 -0.14
N LEU A 96 -13.37 8.51 -1.29
CA LEU A 96 -13.31 9.90 -1.79
C LEU A 96 -14.42 10.20 -2.83
N SER A 97 -15.39 9.29 -2.96
CA SER A 97 -16.58 9.50 -3.82
C SER A 97 -17.74 10.14 -3.05
N SER A 98 -18.82 10.40 -3.74
CA SER A 98 -20.08 10.91 -3.15
C SER A 98 -21.10 9.82 -2.82
N GLU A 99 -20.76 8.55 -3.04
CA GLU A 99 -21.65 7.41 -2.86
C GLU A 99 -21.07 6.44 -1.83
N ASP A 100 -21.95 5.67 -1.16
CA ASP A 100 -21.52 4.58 -0.29
C ASP A 100 -20.81 3.50 -1.11
N PHE A 101 -19.73 2.96 -0.56
CA PHE A 101 -19.03 1.82 -1.14
C PHE A 101 -19.10 0.64 -0.17
N VAL A 102 -19.53 -0.51 -0.67
CA VAL A 102 -19.60 -1.74 0.11
C VAL A 102 -18.39 -2.59 -0.20
N VAL A 103 -17.59 -2.89 0.83
CA VAL A 103 -16.48 -3.84 0.73
C VAL A 103 -17.01 -5.22 1.06
N GLU A 104 -16.96 -6.12 0.08
CA GLU A 104 -17.40 -7.52 0.22
C GLU A 104 -16.23 -8.44 0.59
N ASP A 105 -16.55 -9.57 1.25
CA ASP A 105 -15.56 -10.62 1.52
C ASP A 105 -14.93 -11.14 0.22
N GLY A 106 -13.61 -11.28 0.18
CA GLY A 106 -12.88 -11.73 -0.99
C GLY A 106 -12.65 -10.68 -2.07
N GLU A 107 -13.20 -9.48 -1.92
CA GLU A 107 -12.96 -8.38 -2.87
C GLU A 107 -11.49 -7.97 -2.87
N ARG A 108 -10.94 -7.71 -4.05
CA ARG A 108 -9.56 -7.22 -4.22
C ARG A 108 -9.55 -5.71 -3.98
N VAL A 109 -9.09 -5.30 -2.80
CA VAL A 109 -9.20 -3.92 -2.28
C VAL A 109 -7.93 -3.09 -2.41
N ALA A 110 -6.78 -3.75 -2.56
CA ALA A 110 -5.48 -3.12 -2.68
C ALA A 110 -4.54 -4.00 -3.50
N GLN A 111 -3.32 -3.54 -3.73
CA GLN A 111 -2.23 -4.35 -4.24
C GLN A 111 -0.99 -4.20 -3.37
N MET A 112 -0.19 -5.26 -3.27
CA MET A 112 1.06 -5.31 -2.53
C MET A 112 2.24 -5.42 -3.50
N VAL A 113 3.25 -4.59 -3.29
CA VAL A 113 4.52 -4.61 -4.04
C VAL A 113 5.64 -4.87 -3.05
N ILE A 114 6.50 -5.84 -3.35
CA ILE A 114 7.72 -6.08 -2.57
C ILE A 114 8.86 -5.27 -3.18
N ALA A 115 9.51 -4.45 -2.38
CA ALA A 115 10.58 -3.56 -2.82
C ALA A 115 11.83 -3.69 -1.93
N ARG A 116 12.99 -3.37 -2.49
CA ARG A 116 14.20 -3.13 -1.70
C ARG A 116 14.16 -1.74 -1.13
N HIS A 117 14.77 -1.56 0.03
CA HIS A 117 14.99 -0.25 0.63
C HIS A 117 16.40 -0.14 1.21
N GLU A 118 16.86 1.08 1.35
CA GLU A 118 18.07 1.43 2.08
C GLU A 118 17.70 2.09 3.40
N GLN A 119 18.54 1.93 4.42
CA GLN A 119 18.45 2.67 5.67
C GLN A 119 19.52 3.74 5.67
N ALA A 120 19.11 5.01 5.77
CA ALA A 120 20.02 6.13 5.84
C ALA A 120 20.60 6.27 7.24
N GLU A 121 21.92 6.50 7.32
CA GLU A 121 22.58 6.97 8.52
C GLU A 121 22.76 8.49 8.38
N TRP A 122 22.26 9.24 9.36
CA TRP A 122 22.33 10.69 9.32
C TRP A 122 23.73 11.17 9.72
N GLN A 123 24.31 12.02 8.87
CA GLN A 123 25.50 12.79 9.19
C GLN A 123 25.10 14.26 9.30
N GLU A 124 25.01 14.78 10.51
CA GLU A 124 24.69 16.18 10.73
C GLU A 124 25.85 17.08 10.30
N VAL A 125 25.55 18.05 9.45
CA VAL A 125 26.51 19.04 8.94
C VAL A 125 25.90 20.45 9.03
N GLU A 126 26.74 21.47 9.07
CA GLU A 126 26.26 22.85 9.11
C GLU A 126 25.91 23.39 7.71
N VAL A 127 26.53 22.85 6.66
CA VAL A 127 26.36 23.32 5.28
C VAL A 127 26.29 22.11 4.35
N LEU A 128 25.36 22.13 3.41
CA LEU A 128 25.29 21.19 2.28
C LEU A 128 26.07 21.74 1.09
N ASP A 129 26.49 20.85 0.21
CA ASP A 129 27.12 21.22 -1.07
C ASP A 129 26.14 22.00 -1.97
N GLU A 130 26.70 22.88 -2.80
CA GLU A 130 25.94 23.65 -3.76
C GLU A 130 25.61 22.80 -5.00
N THR A 131 24.39 22.98 -5.53
CA THR A 131 23.96 22.34 -6.78
C THR A 131 23.34 23.37 -7.72
N GLU A 132 23.27 23.07 -9.02
CA GLU A 132 22.64 23.94 -10.02
C GLU A 132 21.15 24.21 -9.68
N ARG A 133 20.46 23.23 -9.06
CA ARG A 133 19.07 23.37 -8.64
C ARG A 133 18.94 24.25 -7.39
N GLY A 134 19.91 24.23 -6.49
CA GLY A 134 19.87 24.93 -5.19
C GLY A 134 18.62 24.56 -4.38
N ASP A 135 17.92 25.56 -3.87
CA ASP A 135 16.68 25.46 -3.08
C ASP A 135 15.41 25.48 -3.93
N GLY A 136 15.53 25.42 -5.25
CA GLY A 136 14.40 25.44 -6.17
C GLY A 136 13.47 24.26 -6.00
N GLY A 137 12.21 24.52 -5.60
CA GLY A 137 11.16 23.53 -5.40
C GLY A 137 9.79 24.05 -5.81
N PHE A 138 8.73 23.30 -5.48
CA PHE A 138 7.32 23.69 -5.65
C PHE A 138 6.96 24.25 -7.04
N GLY A 139 7.56 23.67 -8.10
CA GLY A 139 7.28 24.05 -9.48
C GLY A 139 8.11 25.22 -10.01
N HIS A 140 9.30 25.47 -9.44
CA HIS A 140 10.20 26.55 -9.90
C HIS A 140 10.62 26.43 -11.37
N THR A 141 10.51 25.24 -11.99
CA THR A 141 10.74 25.00 -13.42
C THR A 141 9.56 25.43 -14.30
N GLY A 142 8.47 25.95 -13.71
CA GLY A 142 7.28 26.39 -14.43
C GLY A 142 6.32 25.26 -14.82
N LYS A 143 5.20 25.63 -15.47
CA LYS A 143 4.17 24.70 -15.92
C LYS A 143 4.31 24.31 -17.40
N LYS A 144 5.24 24.88 -18.15
CA LYS A 144 5.55 24.62 -19.58
C LYS A 144 7.03 24.77 -19.82
#